data_82fb194422309425dcfbb3f3e9775b51
#
_entry.id   82fb194422309425dcfbb3f3e9775b51
#
_cell.length_a   1.000
_cell.length_b   1.000
_cell.length_c   1.000
_cell.angle_alpha   90.00
_cell.angle_beta   90.00
_cell.angle_gamma   90.00
#
_symmetry.space_group_name_H-M   'P 1'
#
loop_
_entity.id
_entity.type
_entity.pdbx_description
1 polymer ?
#
loop_
_entity_poly.entity_id
_entity_poly.type
_entity_poly.pdbx_seq_one_letter_code
_entity_poly.pdbx_strand_id
1 'polypeptide(L)'
;MVACLGSPQKIKENGTFGPDGVACFDAFKKAMLLHGKEIKYLYSGEMGGMNTMVPMLVSIIAKQQGGSSIGLLDFDANGRAVPELNTSLNAARGFAPNPVGLGALPTVGGKSCTECIIECETDTESEAICRKLCEIYNSQIGFSTWAMSVKELKDNSVLGCVSTAERIGENIKMIQKKPELDLTGVLNDAGYACRRLIRGKIKDKIIEVVHGFDLGRTVICDDETGEDYTICFQNENLYVYKGTEPTEENVLITAPELISVFCRLDKNGDPYYLPVDNSTTEVGMSVDVIVSPADKKWWAEDKRAYRCWVKTLRDARYHGAQIDYNGEHIK
;
A
#
# COMPACT_ATOMS: atom_id res chain seq x y z
N MET A 1 -14.82 -1.53 1.91
CA MET A 1 -13.69 -1.01 1.13
C MET A 1 -13.53 -1.77 -0.18
N VAL A 2 -12.84 -1.22 -1.16
CA VAL A 2 -12.49 -1.89 -2.41
C VAL A 2 -11.02 -1.69 -2.70
N ALA A 3 -10.35 -2.72 -3.18
CA ALA A 3 -8.93 -2.71 -3.55
C ALA A 3 -8.65 -3.70 -4.69
N CYS A 4 -7.45 -3.72 -5.20
CA CYS A 4 -6.88 -4.80 -5.99
C CYS A 4 -5.92 -5.60 -5.12
N LEU A 5 -6.01 -6.91 -5.20
CA LEU A 5 -5.10 -7.86 -4.58
C LEU A 5 -4.21 -8.47 -5.67
N GLY A 6 -2.90 -8.46 -5.47
CA GLY A 6 -1.99 -9.07 -6.43
C GLY A 6 -0.57 -8.53 -6.40
N SER A 7 0.25 -8.97 -7.34
CA SER A 7 1.60 -8.47 -7.55
C SER A 7 1.54 -7.17 -8.36
N PRO A 8 2.10 -6.06 -7.88
CA PRO A 8 2.22 -4.81 -8.63
C PRO A 8 2.86 -4.99 -10.00
N GLN A 9 3.91 -5.84 -10.10
CA GLN A 9 4.55 -6.16 -11.36
C GLN A 9 3.59 -6.85 -12.35
N LYS A 10 2.81 -7.83 -11.88
CA LYS A 10 1.83 -8.54 -12.72
C LYS A 10 0.68 -7.66 -13.14
N ILE A 11 0.19 -6.80 -12.27
CA ILE A 11 -0.85 -5.83 -12.59
C ILE A 11 -0.39 -4.87 -13.70
N LYS A 12 0.86 -4.41 -13.65
CA LYS A 12 1.47 -3.59 -14.69
C LYS A 12 1.59 -4.34 -16.02
N GLU A 13 2.01 -5.61 -16.00
CA GLU A 13 2.09 -6.49 -17.18
C GLU A 13 0.70 -6.73 -17.79
N ASN A 14 -0.32 -6.96 -16.98
CA ASN A 14 -1.70 -7.18 -17.42
C ASN A 14 -2.32 -5.92 -18.05
N GLY A 15 -1.89 -4.74 -17.65
CA GLY A 15 -2.24 -3.44 -18.25
C GLY A 15 -3.70 -3.01 -18.11
N THR A 16 -4.53 -3.76 -17.37
CA THR A 16 -5.97 -3.49 -17.23
C THR A 16 -6.42 -3.75 -15.80
N PHE A 17 -7.10 -2.77 -15.21
CA PHE A 17 -7.85 -2.89 -13.96
C PHE A 17 -9.14 -2.07 -14.08
N GLY A 18 -10.23 -2.56 -13.49
CA GLY A 18 -11.51 -1.83 -13.45
C GLY A 18 -12.69 -2.79 -13.47
N PRO A 19 -12.90 -3.61 -14.52
CA PRO A 19 -14.01 -4.57 -14.53
C PRO A 19 -13.96 -5.56 -13.37
N ASP A 20 -12.78 -6.03 -12.98
CA ASP A 20 -12.52 -6.87 -11.80
C ASP A 20 -12.86 -6.14 -10.49
N GLY A 21 -12.53 -4.85 -10.40
CA GLY A 21 -12.91 -4.00 -9.27
C GLY A 21 -14.42 -3.81 -9.12
N VAL A 22 -15.15 -3.67 -10.24
CA VAL A 22 -16.62 -3.61 -10.23
C VAL A 22 -17.20 -4.97 -9.83
N ALA A 23 -16.71 -6.06 -10.43
CA ALA A 23 -17.19 -7.42 -10.15
C ALA A 23 -17.02 -7.80 -8.66
N CYS A 24 -15.86 -7.49 -8.06
CA CYS A 24 -15.66 -7.75 -6.64
C CYS A 24 -16.61 -6.94 -5.76
N PHE A 25 -16.87 -5.70 -6.13
CA PHE A 25 -17.79 -4.85 -5.38
C PHE A 25 -19.26 -5.33 -5.55
N ASP A 26 -19.64 -5.80 -6.73
CA ASP A 26 -20.97 -6.35 -6.97
C ASP A 26 -21.18 -7.67 -6.19
N ALA A 27 -20.18 -8.56 -6.18
CA ALA A 27 -20.18 -9.76 -5.33
C ALA A 27 -20.35 -9.40 -3.84
N PHE A 28 -19.57 -8.40 -3.37
CA PHE A 28 -19.63 -7.95 -1.99
C PHE A 28 -20.99 -7.32 -1.64
N LYS A 29 -21.58 -6.49 -2.53
CA LYS A 29 -22.94 -5.96 -2.31
C LYS A 29 -23.98 -7.07 -2.19
N LYS A 30 -23.90 -8.11 -3.04
CA LYS A 30 -24.80 -9.27 -2.96
C LYS A 30 -24.70 -9.96 -1.60
N ALA A 31 -23.47 -10.22 -1.13
CA ALA A 31 -23.25 -10.80 0.19
C ALA A 31 -23.82 -9.91 1.31
N MET A 32 -23.55 -8.61 1.28
CA MET A 32 -24.05 -7.68 2.31
C MET A 32 -25.58 -7.60 2.35
N LEU A 33 -26.26 -7.67 1.20
CA LEU A 33 -27.71 -7.72 1.15
C LEU A 33 -28.27 -9.00 1.78
N LEU A 34 -27.59 -10.16 1.62
CA LEU A 34 -27.97 -11.39 2.33
C LEU A 34 -27.87 -11.24 3.85
N HIS A 35 -26.96 -10.39 4.34
CA HIS A 35 -26.85 -10.03 5.75
C HIS A 35 -27.73 -8.83 6.18
N GLY A 36 -28.67 -8.41 5.31
CA GLY A 36 -29.59 -7.30 5.60
C GLY A 36 -28.94 -5.92 5.67
N LYS A 37 -27.77 -5.76 5.05
CA LYS A 37 -27.00 -4.51 5.06
C LYS A 37 -26.85 -3.92 3.65
N GLU A 38 -26.91 -2.60 3.55
CA GLU A 38 -26.73 -1.86 2.30
C GLU A 38 -25.45 -1.03 2.37
N ILE A 39 -24.64 -1.11 1.29
CA ILE A 39 -23.43 -0.30 1.15
C ILE A 39 -23.77 1.05 0.54
N LYS A 40 -23.43 2.14 1.25
CA LYS A 40 -23.70 3.53 0.83
C LYS A 40 -22.47 4.31 0.40
N TYR A 41 -21.30 3.91 0.91
CA TYR A 41 -20.04 4.61 0.67
C TYR A 41 -18.92 3.63 0.38
N LEU A 42 -17.92 4.11 -0.36
CA LEU A 42 -16.67 3.44 -0.61
C LEU A 42 -15.51 4.20 0.05
N TYR A 43 -14.48 3.47 0.40
CA TYR A 43 -13.21 4.04 0.88
C TYR A 43 -12.04 3.16 0.46
N SER A 44 -10.83 3.71 0.44
CA SER A 44 -9.62 3.01 0.08
C SER A 44 -9.26 1.93 1.11
N GLY A 45 -8.86 0.77 0.63
CA GLY A 45 -8.31 -0.28 1.48
C GLY A 45 -6.94 0.08 2.03
N GLU A 46 -6.18 0.85 1.25
CA GLU A 46 -4.82 1.27 1.56
C GLU A 46 -4.39 2.46 0.71
N MET A 47 -3.45 3.26 1.20
CA MET A 47 -2.83 4.32 0.43
C MET A 47 -1.73 3.75 -0.47
N GLY A 48 -1.84 4.02 -1.76
CA GLY A 48 -0.88 3.61 -2.79
C GLY A 48 -1.31 4.15 -4.14
N GLY A 49 -0.42 4.16 -5.12
CA GLY A 49 -0.67 4.74 -6.44
C GLY A 49 -1.88 4.15 -7.17
N MET A 50 -2.21 2.89 -6.91
CA MET A 50 -3.36 2.21 -7.52
C MET A 50 -4.55 2.10 -6.55
N ASN A 51 -4.38 1.52 -5.37
CA ASN A 51 -5.51 1.19 -4.47
C ASN A 51 -6.24 2.41 -3.92
N THR A 52 -5.61 3.57 -3.85
CA THR A 52 -6.30 4.83 -3.55
C THR A 52 -7.32 5.20 -4.64
N MET A 53 -7.05 4.87 -5.91
CA MET A 53 -7.90 5.23 -7.04
C MET A 53 -9.02 4.21 -7.32
N VAL A 54 -8.87 2.97 -6.84
CA VAL A 54 -9.83 1.87 -7.10
C VAL A 54 -11.26 2.22 -6.70
N PRO A 55 -11.56 2.71 -5.48
CA PRO A 55 -12.94 3.07 -5.13
C PRO A 55 -13.52 4.20 -5.98
N MET A 56 -12.69 5.13 -6.47
CA MET A 56 -13.10 6.19 -7.38
C MET A 56 -13.51 5.61 -8.73
N LEU A 57 -12.67 4.72 -9.28
CA LEU A 57 -12.93 4.02 -10.54
C LEU A 57 -14.22 3.19 -10.47
N VAL A 58 -14.39 2.41 -9.41
CA VAL A 58 -15.59 1.58 -9.18
C VAL A 58 -16.84 2.47 -9.11
N SER A 59 -16.79 3.60 -8.40
CA SER A 59 -17.92 4.54 -8.31
C SER A 59 -18.29 5.13 -9.68
N ILE A 60 -17.30 5.50 -10.50
CA ILE A 60 -17.50 6.03 -11.85
C ILE A 60 -18.14 4.98 -12.77
N ILE A 61 -17.57 3.78 -12.80
CA ILE A 61 -18.06 2.70 -13.68
C ILE A 61 -19.48 2.28 -13.27
N ALA A 62 -19.74 2.11 -11.97
CA ALA A 62 -21.07 1.77 -11.47
C ALA A 62 -22.13 2.81 -11.91
N LYS A 63 -21.79 4.09 -11.89
CA LYS A 63 -22.67 5.16 -12.39
C LYS A 63 -22.88 5.08 -13.90
N GLN A 64 -21.83 4.82 -14.68
CA GLN A 64 -21.91 4.68 -16.14
C GLN A 64 -22.78 3.49 -16.56
N GLN A 65 -22.83 2.43 -15.75
CA GLN A 65 -23.69 1.27 -15.97
C GLN A 65 -25.13 1.45 -15.52
N GLY A 66 -25.54 2.68 -15.19
CA GLY A 66 -26.92 3.02 -14.80
C GLY A 66 -27.22 2.79 -13.31
N GLY A 67 -26.22 2.47 -12.51
CA GLY A 67 -26.34 2.37 -11.06
C GLY A 67 -26.41 3.75 -10.36
N SER A 68 -26.78 3.73 -9.09
CA SER A 68 -26.73 4.91 -8.24
C SER A 68 -25.27 5.34 -7.98
N SER A 69 -25.04 6.65 -7.90
CA SER A 69 -23.74 7.17 -7.45
C SER A 69 -23.46 6.73 -6.02
N ILE A 70 -22.28 6.11 -5.82
CA ILE A 70 -21.83 5.67 -4.50
C ILE A 70 -20.87 6.73 -3.99
N GLY A 71 -21.12 7.24 -2.77
CA GLY A 71 -20.27 8.25 -2.14
C GLY A 71 -18.88 7.70 -1.81
N LEU A 72 -17.88 8.57 -1.92
CA LEU A 72 -16.50 8.26 -1.52
C LEU A 72 -16.20 8.94 -0.19
N LEU A 73 -15.52 8.22 0.69
CA LEU A 73 -15.05 8.76 1.97
C LEU A 73 -13.56 9.06 1.89
N ASP A 74 -13.17 10.22 2.42
CA ASP A 74 -11.77 10.60 2.58
C ASP A 74 -11.14 9.86 3.79
N PHE A 75 -11.15 8.55 3.69
CA PHE A 75 -10.59 7.60 4.66
C PHE A 75 -9.71 6.60 3.93
N ASP A 76 -8.77 6.09 4.67
CA ASP A 76 -7.98 4.93 4.30
C ASP A 76 -7.94 3.94 5.45
N ALA A 77 -7.98 2.65 5.16
CA ALA A 77 -7.99 1.64 6.21
C ALA A 77 -6.71 1.66 7.07
N ASN A 78 -5.57 2.07 6.49
CA ASN A 78 -4.25 1.85 7.07
C ASN A 78 -3.37 3.11 7.16
N GLY A 79 -3.60 4.13 6.31
CA GLY A 79 -2.71 5.28 6.12
C GLY A 79 -1.42 4.94 5.37
N ARG A 80 -1.31 3.70 4.90
CA ARG A 80 -0.21 3.16 4.11
C ARG A 80 -0.67 1.93 3.32
N ALA A 81 0.13 1.52 2.33
CA ALA A 81 -0.04 0.22 1.69
C ALA A 81 0.41 -0.91 2.62
N VAL A 82 -0.26 -2.05 2.54
CA VAL A 82 -0.02 -3.23 3.38
C VAL A 82 0.06 -4.50 2.53
N PRO A 83 1.03 -5.40 2.78
CA PRO A 83 1.24 -6.57 1.92
C PRO A 83 0.17 -7.65 2.12
N GLU A 84 -0.37 -7.79 3.31
CA GLU A 84 -1.30 -8.86 3.69
C GLU A 84 -2.49 -8.31 4.47
N LEU A 85 -3.62 -9.03 4.48
CA LEU A 85 -4.81 -8.63 5.23
C LEU A 85 -4.55 -8.56 6.73
N ASN A 86 -3.78 -9.52 7.26
CA ASN A 86 -3.40 -9.57 8.67
C ASN A 86 -2.48 -8.43 9.11
N THR A 87 -1.81 -7.74 8.19
CA THR A 87 -1.03 -6.53 8.46
C THR A 87 -1.84 -5.24 8.34
N SER A 88 -3.16 -5.32 8.24
CA SER A 88 -4.05 -4.16 8.25
C SER A 88 -4.47 -3.72 9.65
N LEU A 89 -4.76 -2.43 9.84
CA LEU A 89 -5.33 -1.91 11.09
C LEU A 89 -6.65 -2.58 11.44
N ASN A 90 -7.49 -2.89 10.44
CA ASN A 90 -8.77 -3.54 10.68
C ASN A 90 -8.58 -4.93 11.28
N ALA A 91 -7.72 -5.77 10.67
CA ALA A 91 -7.40 -7.11 11.19
C ALA A 91 -6.72 -7.04 12.57
N ALA A 92 -5.73 -6.15 12.74
CA ALA A 92 -5.03 -5.94 14.01
C ALA A 92 -5.97 -5.54 15.17
N ARG A 93 -7.16 -5.03 14.84
CA ARG A 93 -8.20 -4.64 15.79
C ARG A 93 -9.35 -5.62 15.91
N GLY A 94 -9.20 -6.80 15.29
CA GLY A 94 -10.16 -7.89 15.40
C GLY A 94 -11.36 -7.80 14.46
N PHE A 95 -11.31 -6.96 13.43
CA PHE A 95 -12.33 -6.95 12.37
C PHE A 95 -11.96 -7.99 11.31
N ALA A 96 -12.62 -9.13 11.31
CA ALA A 96 -12.44 -10.13 10.27
C ALA A 96 -12.86 -9.57 8.90
N PRO A 97 -12.11 -9.88 7.80
CA PRO A 97 -12.50 -9.55 6.44
C PRO A 97 -13.60 -10.50 5.96
N ASN A 98 -14.82 -10.32 6.46
CA ASN A 98 -15.95 -11.20 6.24
C ASN A 98 -17.26 -10.40 6.08
N PRO A 99 -18.05 -10.64 5.01
CA PRO A 99 -17.70 -11.43 3.83
C PRO A 99 -16.62 -10.77 2.96
N VAL A 100 -16.05 -11.53 2.03
CA VAL A 100 -15.17 -11.03 0.97
C VAL A 100 -15.87 -11.20 -0.38
N GLY A 101 -15.93 -10.14 -1.16
CA GLY A 101 -16.26 -10.18 -2.58
C GLY A 101 -14.99 -10.15 -3.42
N LEU A 102 -14.84 -11.10 -4.35
CA LEU A 102 -13.75 -11.15 -5.31
C LEU A 102 -14.28 -10.99 -6.73
N GLY A 103 -13.48 -10.33 -7.57
CA GLY A 103 -13.73 -10.19 -8.99
C GLY A 103 -12.47 -10.48 -9.79
N ALA A 104 -12.58 -11.30 -10.83
CA ALA A 104 -11.46 -11.58 -11.71
C ALA A 104 -11.80 -11.22 -13.15
N LEU A 105 -10.78 -10.74 -13.89
CA LEU A 105 -10.91 -10.51 -15.33
C LEU A 105 -11.29 -11.80 -16.06
N PRO A 106 -12.01 -11.71 -17.20
CA PRO A 106 -12.35 -12.87 -17.99
C PRO A 106 -11.09 -13.66 -18.38
N THR A 107 -11.13 -14.97 -18.22
CA THR A 107 -10.11 -15.85 -18.79
C THR A 107 -10.19 -15.86 -20.33
N VAL A 108 -9.19 -16.41 -21.00
CA VAL A 108 -9.15 -16.47 -22.46
C VAL A 108 -10.43 -17.07 -23.03
N GLY A 109 -11.12 -16.30 -23.88
CA GLY A 109 -12.42 -16.66 -24.46
C GLY A 109 -13.65 -16.34 -23.60
N GLY A 110 -13.48 -15.91 -22.35
CA GLY A 110 -14.54 -15.45 -21.48
C GLY A 110 -15.05 -14.05 -21.86
N LYS A 111 -16.33 -13.77 -21.60
CA LYS A 111 -16.96 -12.46 -21.91
C LYS A 111 -17.26 -11.61 -20.67
N SER A 112 -17.26 -12.23 -19.50
CA SER A 112 -17.60 -11.57 -18.22
C SER A 112 -16.60 -11.91 -17.14
N CYS A 113 -16.45 -11.02 -16.18
CA CYS A 113 -15.65 -11.25 -14.98
C CYS A 113 -16.23 -12.40 -14.16
N THR A 114 -15.34 -13.13 -13.49
CA THR A 114 -15.75 -14.08 -12.46
C THR A 114 -16.01 -13.33 -11.17
N GLU A 115 -17.12 -13.68 -10.50
CA GLU A 115 -17.44 -13.18 -9.17
C GLU A 115 -17.39 -14.33 -8.15
N CYS A 116 -16.77 -14.09 -6.99
CA CYS A 116 -16.77 -15.02 -5.86
C CYS A 116 -17.16 -14.30 -4.58
N ILE A 117 -17.89 -14.99 -3.70
CA ILE A 117 -18.15 -14.57 -2.33
C ILE A 117 -17.50 -15.59 -1.42
N ILE A 118 -16.73 -15.11 -0.45
CA ILE A 118 -16.04 -15.93 0.54
C ILE A 118 -16.48 -15.47 1.92
N GLU A 119 -16.84 -16.44 2.77
CA GLU A 119 -17.10 -16.23 4.18
C GLU A 119 -16.13 -17.09 4.99
N CYS A 120 -15.26 -16.42 5.75
CA CYS A 120 -14.25 -17.04 6.62
C CYS A 120 -14.31 -16.42 8.01
N GLU A 121 -13.90 -17.16 9.02
CA GLU A 121 -13.89 -16.65 10.40
C GLU A 121 -12.64 -15.82 10.70
N THR A 122 -11.54 -16.07 9.99
CA THR A 122 -10.25 -15.42 10.26
C THR A 122 -9.67 -14.70 9.04
N ASP A 123 -8.86 -13.68 9.31
CA ASP A 123 -8.08 -12.96 8.30
C ASP A 123 -7.05 -13.86 7.59
N THR A 124 -6.43 -14.77 8.33
CA THR A 124 -5.44 -15.73 7.82
C THR A 124 -6.06 -16.69 6.81
N GLU A 125 -7.26 -17.21 7.09
CA GLU A 125 -7.98 -18.09 6.16
C GLU A 125 -8.42 -17.32 4.92
N SER A 126 -8.99 -16.13 5.11
CA SER A 126 -9.39 -15.25 4.00
C SER A 126 -8.20 -14.92 3.10
N GLU A 127 -7.04 -14.54 3.68
CA GLU A 127 -5.81 -14.27 2.93
C GLU A 127 -5.39 -15.48 2.10
N ALA A 128 -5.33 -16.68 2.73
CA ALA A 128 -4.89 -17.90 2.05
C ALA A 128 -5.77 -18.25 0.84
N ILE A 129 -7.10 -18.16 0.98
CA ILE A 129 -8.04 -18.44 -0.10
C ILE A 129 -7.94 -17.37 -1.20
N CYS A 130 -7.91 -16.08 -0.82
CA CYS A 130 -7.80 -14.98 -1.76
C CYS A 130 -6.51 -15.06 -2.58
N ARG A 131 -5.38 -15.41 -1.97
CA ARG A 131 -4.09 -15.58 -2.66
C ARG A 131 -4.13 -16.75 -3.65
N LYS A 132 -4.75 -17.87 -3.29
CA LYS A 132 -4.89 -18.99 -4.23
C LYS A 132 -5.76 -18.63 -5.44
N LEU A 133 -6.84 -17.91 -5.24
CA LEU A 133 -7.65 -17.40 -6.35
C LEU A 133 -6.87 -16.37 -7.17
N CYS A 134 -6.11 -15.49 -6.52
CA CYS A 134 -5.26 -14.52 -7.20
C CYS A 134 -4.23 -15.21 -8.13
N GLU A 135 -3.56 -16.28 -7.66
CA GLU A 135 -2.65 -17.08 -8.49
C GLU A 135 -3.34 -17.64 -9.76
N ILE A 136 -4.57 -18.15 -9.62
CA ILE A 136 -5.36 -18.70 -10.75
C ILE A 136 -5.63 -17.62 -11.81
N TYR A 137 -5.84 -16.37 -11.38
CA TYR A 137 -6.16 -15.23 -12.24
C TYR A 137 -4.94 -14.32 -12.53
N ASN A 138 -3.79 -14.94 -12.77
CA ASN A 138 -2.56 -14.26 -13.17
C ASN A 138 -2.08 -13.17 -12.20
N SER A 139 -2.22 -13.46 -10.90
CA SER A 139 -1.78 -12.60 -9.80
C SER A 139 -2.43 -11.21 -9.79
N GLN A 140 -3.71 -11.14 -10.22
CA GLN A 140 -4.54 -9.93 -10.15
C GLN A 140 -6.00 -10.28 -9.94
N ILE A 141 -6.61 -9.79 -8.84
CA ILE A 141 -8.05 -9.85 -8.60
C ILE A 141 -8.55 -8.58 -7.91
N GLY A 142 -9.79 -8.18 -8.21
CA GLY A 142 -10.52 -7.20 -7.41
C GLY A 142 -10.92 -7.81 -6.06
N PHE A 143 -10.86 -7.00 -5.01
CA PHE A 143 -11.10 -7.41 -3.63
C PHE A 143 -11.97 -6.39 -2.91
N SER A 144 -13.05 -6.83 -2.25
CA SER A 144 -13.93 -5.96 -1.47
C SER A 144 -14.34 -6.64 -0.16
N THR A 145 -14.20 -5.94 0.95
CA THR A 145 -14.52 -6.43 2.30
C THR A 145 -14.70 -5.30 3.31
N TRP A 146 -14.75 -5.62 4.60
CA TRP A 146 -14.83 -4.71 5.74
C TRP A 146 -15.94 -3.65 5.59
N ALA A 147 -17.20 -4.12 5.52
CA ALA A 147 -18.35 -3.23 5.69
C ALA A 147 -18.42 -2.77 7.15
N MET A 148 -18.17 -1.49 7.36
CA MET A 148 -18.13 -0.89 8.68
C MET A 148 -19.08 0.31 8.74
N SER A 149 -19.62 0.60 9.92
CA SER A 149 -20.30 1.85 10.16
C SER A 149 -19.32 3.03 10.12
N VAL A 150 -19.83 4.24 9.84
CA VAL A 150 -18.99 5.46 9.85
C VAL A 150 -18.29 5.65 11.20
N LYS A 151 -18.92 5.25 12.30
CA LYS A 151 -18.32 5.31 13.63
C LYS A 151 -17.12 4.38 13.75
N GLU A 152 -17.27 3.10 13.35
CA GLU A 152 -16.17 2.13 13.35
C GLU A 152 -15.02 2.60 12.46
N LEU A 153 -15.32 3.16 11.28
CA LEU A 153 -14.31 3.72 10.39
C LEU A 153 -13.54 4.87 11.04
N LYS A 154 -14.23 5.85 11.67
CA LYS A 154 -13.55 6.95 12.36
C LYS A 154 -12.61 6.47 13.47
N ASP A 155 -13.00 5.43 14.17
CA ASP A 155 -12.23 4.89 15.28
C ASP A 155 -11.03 4.04 14.81
N ASN A 156 -11.14 3.38 13.64
CA ASN A 156 -10.20 2.35 13.21
C ASN A 156 -9.47 2.65 11.90
N SER A 157 -9.87 3.64 11.14
CA SER A 157 -9.22 4.02 9.86
C SER A 157 -8.52 5.38 9.98
N VAL A 158 -7.63 5.67 9.05
CA VAL A 158 -6.91 6.94 8.99
C VAL A 158 -7.71 7.96 8.18
N LEU A 159 -7.93 9.13 8.76
CA LEU A 159 -8.79 10.16 8.18
C LEU A 159 -8.00 11.14 7.32
N GLY A 160 -8.62 11.69 6.27
CA GLY A 160 -8.04 12.74 5.44
C GLY A 160 -6.90 12.29 4.53
N CYS A 161 -6.76 10.98 4.28
CA CYS A 161 -5.65 10.44 3.50
C CYS A 161 -5.67 10.90 2.05
N VAL A 162 -6.85 10.92 1.41
CA VAL A 162 -6.99 11.32 0.00
C VAL A 162 -6.69 12.80 -0.17
N SER A 163 -7.29 13.66 0.66
CA SER A 163 -7.00 15.11 0.66
C SER A 163 -5.52 15.41 0.95
N THR A 164 -4.89 14.63 1.83
CA THR A 164 -3.46 14.77 2.12
C THR A 164 -2.62 14.37 0.92
N ALA A 165 -2.93 13.26 0.25
CA ALA A 165 -2.23 12.83 -0.96
C ALA A 165 -2.37 13.86 -2.10
N GLU A 166 -3.54 14.48 -2.27
CA GLU A 166 -3.76 15.56 -3.22
C GLU A 166 -2.85 16.75 -2.95
N ARG A 167 -2.83 17.25 -1.69
CA ARG A 167 -1.93 18.35 -1.29
C ARG A 167 -0.46 18.01 -1.51
N ILE A 168 -0.04 16.80 -1.17
CA ILE A 168 1.34 16.34 -1.42
C ILE A 168 1.65 16.43 -2.92
N GLY A 169 0.77 15.91 -3.78
CA GLY A 169 0.95 15.94 -5.23
C GLY A 169 1.02 17.35 -5.81
N GLU A 170 0.19 18.28 -5.32
CA GLU A 170 0.23 19.69 -5.72
C GLU A 170 1.55 20.35 -5.29
N ASN A 171 2.01 20.08 -4.07
CA ASN A 171 3.26 20.65 -3.56
C ASN A 171 4.50 20.09 -4.28
N ILE A 172 4.54 18.79 -4.60
CA ILE A 172 5.63 18.21 -5.40
C ILE A 172 5.73 18.89 -6.78
N LYS A 173 4.61 19.22 -7.42
CA LYS A 173 4.59 19.96 -8.68
C LYS A 173 5.20 21.36 -8.57
N MET A 174 5.24 21.96 -7.38
CA MET A 174 5.88 23.27 -7.19
C MET A 174 7.40 23.19 -7.32
N ILE A 175 8.04 22.06 -7.00
CA ILE A 175 9.50 21.88 -7.18
C ILE A 175 9.88 22.10 -8.64
N GLN A 176 9.05 21.63 -9.58
CA GLN A 176 9.30 21.86 -11.03
C GLN A 176 9.33 23.35 -11.44
N LYS A 177 8.68 24.20 -10.66
CA LYS A 177 8.63 25.65 -10.91
C LYS A 177 9.62 26.45 -10.06
N LYS A 178 10.13 25.82 -8.98
CA LYS A 178 11.03 26.41 -7.99
C LYS A 178 12.10 25.37 -7.60
N PRO A 179 13.12 25.19 -8.45
CA PRO A 179 14.14 24.16 -8.27
C PRO A 179 14.93 24.26 -6.97
N GLU A 180 14.93 25.45 -6.34
CA GLU A 180 15.58 25.70 -5.05
C GLU A 180 14.89 25.02 -3.86
N LEU A 181 13.64 24.51 -4.06
CA LEU A 181 12.90 23.85 -2.99
C LEU A 181 13.41 22.41 -2.76
N ASP A 182 13.64 22.08 -1.50
CA ASP A 182 13.95 20.70 -1.10
C ASP A 182 12.66 19.85 -0.98
N LEU A 183 12.74 18.59 -1.42
CA LEU A 183 11.60 17.66 -1.40
C LEU A 183 11.02 17.50 0.02
N THR A 184 11.87 17.34 1.04
CA THR A 184 11.40 17.17 2.43
C THR A 184 10.74 18.42 2.98
N GLY A 185 11.24 19.60 2.65
CA GLY A 185 10.60 20.86 2.99
C GLY A 185 9.20 20.96 2.39
N VAL A 186 9.09 20.69 1.11
CA VAL A 186 7.80 20.72 0.37
C VAL A 186 6.78 19.71 0.92
N LEU A 187 7.22 18.50 1.29
CA LEU A 187 6.35 17.49 1.91
C LEU A 187 5.89 17.90 3.31
N ASN A 188 6.81 18.44 4.13
CA ASN A 188 6.45 18.92 5.47
C ASN A 188 5.49 20.12 5.41
N ASP A 189 5.66 21.04 4.47
CA ASP A 189 4.76 22.18 4.24
C ASP A 189 3.35 21.70 3.80
N ALA A 190 3.28 20.57 3.09
CA ALA A 190 2.01 19.92 2.77
C ALA A 190 1.33 19.23 3.97
N GLY A 191 1.97 19.25 5.14
CA GLY A 191 1.50 18.57 6.35
C GLY A 191 1.85 17.09 6.41
N TYR A 192 2.79 16.62 5.57
CA TYR A 192 3.29 15.26 5.57
C TYR A 192 4.64 15.21 6.30
N ALA A 193 4.60 14.99 7.60
CA ALA A 193 5.79 14.91 8.44
C ALA A 193 6.76 13.86 7.89
N CYS A 194 7.97 14.27 7.53
CA CYS A 194 8.96 13.37 6.94
C CYS A 194 10.39 13.87 7.12
N ARG A 195 11.33 12.94 6.92
CA ARG A 195 12.75 13.24 6.78
C ARG A 195 13.36 12.40 5.66
N ARG A 196 14.42 12.89 5.05
CA ARG A 196 15.25 12.11 4.13
C ARG A 196 16.13 11.17 4.93
N LEU A 197 16.04 9.88 4.61
CA LEU A 197 16.90 8.86 5.21
C LEU A 197 18.17 8.66 4.39
N ILE A 198 18.04 8.61 3.05
CA ILE A 198 19.12 8.34 2.12
C ILE A 198 18.91 9.20 0.87
N ARG A 199 20.00 9.72 0.32
CA ARG A 199 20.09 10.28 -1.03
C ARG A 199 21.18 9.53 -1.77
N GLY A 200 20.85 8.86 -2.88
CA GLY A 200 21.85 8.02 -3.52
C GLY A 200 21.40 7.46 -4.85
N LYS A 201 22.15 6.45 -5.29
CA LYS A 201 21.91 5.76 -6.55
C LYS A 201 21.65 4.29 -6.31
N ILE A 202 20.62 3.73 -6.97
CA ILE A 202 20.33 2.30 -6.91
C ILE A 202 21.47 1.53 -7.56
N LYS A 203 22.14 0.69 -6.79
CA LYS A 203 23.33 -0.09 -7.18
C LYS A 203 22.95 -1.53 -7.56
N ASP A 204 21.98 -2.10 -6.86
CA ASP A 204 21.52 -3.47 -7.09
C ASP A 204 20.04 -3.60 -6.73
N LYS A 205 19.36 -4.55 -7.37
CA LYS A 205 17.97 -4.87 -7.13
C LYS A 205 17.68 -6.33 -7.42
N ILE A 206 17.00 -6.97 -6.48
CA ILE A 206 16.44 -8.31 -6.65
C ILE A 206 14.95 -8.21 -6.42
N ILE A 207 14.16 -8.77 -7.32
CA ILE A 207 12.71 -8.88 -7.21
C ILE A 207 12.25 -10.23 -7.76
N GLU A 208 11.42 -10.92 -7.01
CA GLU A 208 10.81 -12.20 -7.37
C GLU A 208 9.32 -12.18 -7.08
N VAL A 209 8.50 -12.71 -7.99
CA VAL A 209 7.06 -12.84 -7.75
C VAL A 209 6.81 -14.21 -7.13
N VAL A 210 6.38 -14.23 -5.88
CA VAL A 210 6.10 -15.45 -5.10
C VAL A 210 4.72 -15.35 -4.45
N HIS A 211 3.84 -16.30 -4.76
CA HIS A 211 2.47 -16.34 -4.21
C HIS A 211 1.66 -15.04 -4.38
N GLY A 212 1.87 -14.33 -5.51
CA GLY A 212 1.18 -13.06 -5.77
C GLY A 212 1.76 -11.85 -5.02
N PHE A 213 2.98 -11.96 -4.48
CA PHE A 213 3.76 -10.86 -3.92
C PHE A 213 5.01 -10.60 -4.73
N ASP A 214 5.40 -9.33 -4.79
CA ASP A 214 6.72 -8.90 -5.21
C ASP A 214 7.64 -8.90 -3.99
N LEU A 215 8.52 -9.90 -3.88
CA LEU A 215 9.50 -10.02 -2.79
C LEU A 215 10.87 -9.57 -3.27
N GLY A 216 11.61 -8.84 -2.44
CA GLY A 216 12.96 -8.48 -2.83
C GLY A 216 13.66 -7.45 -1.97
N ARG A 217 14.73 -6.91 -2.55
CA ARG A 217 15.53 -5.85 -1.95
C ARG A 217 16.06 -4.89 -3.00
N THR A 218 16.26 -3.64 -2.58
CA THR A 218 16.92 -2.60 -3.37
C THR A 218 18.11 -2.07 -2.60
N VAL A 219 19.31 -2.12 -3.17
CA VAL A 219 20.54 -1.58 -2.58
C VAL A 219 20.82 -0.20 -3.16
N ILE A 220 21.03 0.78 -2.31
CA ILE A 220 21.28 2.17 -2.66
C ILE A 220 22.65 2.56 -2.08
N CYS A 221 23.54 3.06 -2.95
CA CYS A 221 24.80 3.67 -2.54
C CYS A 221 24.54 5.15 -2.23
N ASP A 222 24.79 5.55 -1.00
CA ASP A 222 24.58 6.93 -0.54
C ASP A 222 25.57 7.88 -1.19
N ASP A 223 25.10 9.04 -1.69
CA ASP A 223 25.89 10.00 -2.46
C ASP A 223 26.96 10.73 -1.58
N GLU A 224 26.72 10.83 -0.26
CA GLU A 224 27.59 11.58 0.64
C GLU A 224 28.66 10.68 1.28
N THR A 225 28.25 9.50 1.73
CA THR A 225 29.12 8.59 2.50
C THR A 225 29.73 7.47 1.66
N GLY A 226 29.14 7.16 0.49
CA GLY A 226 29.49 6.00 -0.32
C GLY A 226 29.08 4.65 0.30
N GLU A 227 28.33 4.66 1.40
CA GLU A 227 27.89 3.47 2.09
C GLU A 227 26.63 2.87 1.45
N ASP A 228 26.50 1.55 1.53
CA ASP A 228 25.35 0.85 1.00
C ASP A 228 24.23 0.74 2.03
N TYR A 229 23.02 1.10 1.61
CA TYR A 229 21.78 0.91 2.35
C TYR A 229 20.85 0.00 1.58
N THR A 230 20.16 -0.87 2.28
CA THR A 230 19.26 -1.85 1.66
C THR A 230 17.83 -1.64 2.16
N ILE A 231 16.89 -1.53 1.21
CA ILE A 231 15.45 -1.57 1.47
C ILE A 231 14.97 -2.99 1.18
N CYS A 232 14.38 -3.67 2.17
CA CYS A 232 13.67 -4.94 1.97
C CYS A 232 12.17 -4.69 1.80
N PHE A 233 11.54 -5.45 0.91
CA PHE A 233 10.13 -5.28 0.59
C PHE A 233 9.39 -6.60 0.33
N GLN A 234 8.08 -6.55 0.59
CA GLN A 234 7.08 -7.53 0.15
C GLN A 234 5.89 -6.72 -0.37
N ASN A 235 5.79 -6.49 -1.68
CA ASN A 235 5.05 -5.43 -2.34
C ASN A 235 5.52 -4.05 -1.80
N GLU A 236 5.26 -3.77 -0.52
CA GLU A 236 5.59 -2.55 0.19
C GLU A 236 6.95 -2.63 0.89
N ASN A 237 7.59 -1.48 1.06
CA ASN A 237 8.84 -1.38 1.82
C ASN A 237 8.61 -1.74 3.29
N LEU A 238 9.40 -2.66 3.82
CA LEU A 238 9.25 -3.21 5.16
C LEU A 238 10.25 -2.65 6.17
N TYR A 239 11.52 -2.53 5.76
CA TYR A 239 12.58 -1.98 6.61
C TYR A 239 13.79 -1.55 5.77
N VAL A 240 14.60 -0.68 6.37
CA VAL A 240 15.87 -0.21 5.80
C VAL A 240 16.99 -0.51 6.76
N TYR A 241 18.10 -1.03 6.25
CA TYR A 241 19.31 -1.25 7.02
C TYR A 241 20.57 -0.79 6.27
N LYS A 242 21.64 -0.56 7.03
CA LYS A 242 22.95 -0.20 6.54
C LYS A 242 23.86 -1.42 6.51
N GLY A 243 24.61 -1.63 5.43
CA GLY A 243 25.54 -2.76 5.28
C GLY A 243 24.94 -3.95 4.54
N THR A 244 25.50 -5.15 4.79
CA THR A 244 25.24 -6.36 3.97
C THR A 244 24.12 -7.25 4.49
N GLU A 245 23.88 -7.29 5.80
CA GLU A 245 22.86 -8.14 6.45
C GLU A 245 22.16 -7.35 7.55
N PRO A 246 20.83 -7.55 7.74
CA PRO A 246 20.07 -6.83 8.75
C PRO A 246 20.34 -7.36 10.16
N THR A 247 20.66 -6.47 11.07
CA THR A 247 20.80 -6.73 12.52
C THR A 247 19.98 -5.68 13.29
N GLU A 248 19.74 -5.91 14.57
CA GLU A 248 19.04 -4.93 15.42
C GLU A 248 19.82 -3.59 15.53
N GLU A 249 21.14 -3.61 15.32
CA GLU A 249 22.01 -2.44 15.45
C GLU A 249 22.06 -1.59 14.19
N ASN A 250 21.86 -2.18 12.99
CA ASN A 250 22.01 -1.50 11.71
C ASN A 250 20.70 -1.27 10.94
N VAL A 251 19.58 -1.79 11.42
CA VAL A 251 18.26 -1.44 10.91
C VAL A 251 17.86 -0.08 11.43
N LEU A 252 17.40 0.80 10.54
CA LEU A 252 17.17 2.21 10.80
C LEU A 252 15.69 2.56 11.00
N ILE A 253 14.80 1.76 10.43
CA ILE A 253 13.36 1.97 10.46
C ILE A 253 12.65 0.68 10.00
N THR A 254 11.49 0.40 10.55
CA THR A 254 10.68 -0.76 10.17
C THR A 254 9.22 -0.37 9.94
N ALA A 255 8.49 -1.18 9.15
CA ALA A 255 7.03 -1.12 9.13
C ALA A 255 6.47 -1.25 10.58
N PRO A 256 5.37 -0.54 10.90
CA PRO A 256 4.43 0.16 10.01
C PRO A 256 4.86 1.54 9.51
N GLU A 257 6.03 2.04 9.83
CA GLU A 257 6.51 3.33 9.35
C GLU A 257 6.57 3.38 7.82
N LEU A 258 6.35 4.56 7.24
CA LEU A 258 6.33 4.71 5.79
C LEU A 258 7.75 4.92 5.26
N ILE A 259 8.10 4.14 4.25
CA ILE A 259 9.38 4.22 3.54
C ILE A 259 9.06 4.45 2.06
N SER A 260 9.24 5.67 1.59
CA SER A 260 8.88 6.09 0.24
C SER A 260 10.13 6.38 -0.58
N VAL A 261 10.14 5.94 -1.83
CA VAL A 261 11.26 6.19 -2.75
C VAL A 261 10.82 7.18 -3.82
N PHE A 262 11.60 8.23 -4.01
CA PHE A 262 11.40 9.23 -5.05
C PHE A 262 12.59 9.19 -6.01
N CYS A 263 12.33 8.93 -7.29
CA CYS A 263 13.33 9.06 -8.35
C CYS A 263 13.60 10.54 -8.58
N ARG A 264 14.88 10.91 -8.55
CA ARG A 264 15.35 12.25 -8.92
C ARG A 264 15.69 12.26 -10.40
N LEU A 265 15.02 13.10 -11.13
CA LEU A 265 15.25 13.33 -12.54
C LEU A 265 15.71 14.77 -12.75
N ASP A 266 16.50 14.99 -13.77
CA ASP A 266 16.83 16.31 -14.28
C ASP A 266 16.09 16.51 -15.60
N LYS A 267 15.31 17.56 -15.70
CA LYS A 267 14.65 17.96 -16.93
C LYS A 267 15.11 19.38 -17.30
N ASN A 268 16.09 19.45 -18.20
CA ASN A 268 16.69 20.70 -18.66
C ASN A 268 17.39 21.52 -17.56
N GLY A 269 18.02 20.86 -16.58
CA GLY A 269 18.66 21.50 -15.43
C GLY A 269 17.75 21.74 -14.23
N ASP A 270 16.47 21.35 -14.32
CA ASP A 270 15.51 21.52 -13.23
C ASP A 270 15.25 20.16 -12.54
N PRO A 271 15.35 20.07 -11.20
CA PRO A 271 15.07 18.83 -10.47
C PRO A 271 13.58 18.47 -10.59
N TYR A 272 13.36 17.19 -10.82
CA TYR A 272 12.03 16.62 -10.92
C TYR A 272 11.96 15.35 -10.09
N TYR A 273 10.95 15.23 -9.22
CA TYR A 273 10.77 14.07 -8.36
C TYR A 273 9.55 13.27 -8.77
N LEU A 274 9.73 11.96 -8.95
CA LEU A 274 8.65 11.01 -9.17
C LEU A 274 8.63 9.99 -8.04
N PRO A 275 7.51 9.82 -7.34
CA PRO A 275 7.34 8.67 -6.48
C PRO A 275 7.39 7.39 -7.32
N VAL A 276 8.15 6.41 -6.86
CA VAL A 276 8.34 5.12 -7.53
C VAL A 276 8.04 3.98 -6.56
N ASP A 277 7.48 2.91 -7.09
CA ASP A 277 7.26 1.66 -6.37
C ASP A 277 8.32 0.62 -6.69
N ASN A 278 8.28 -0.51 -5.98
CA ASN A 278 9.25 -1.58 -6.15
C ASN A 278 9.20 -2.25 -7.54
N SER A 279 8.09 -2.16 -8.28
CA SER A 279 7.99 -2.69 -9.65
C SER A 279 8.61 -1.75 -10.69
N THR A 280 8.76 -0.47 -10.38
CA THR A 280 9.22 0.58 -11.30
C THR A 280 10.62 1.08 -11.02
N THR A 281 11.20 0.80 -9.85
CA THR A 281 12.61 1.12 -9.56
C THR A 281 13.56 0.29 -10.42
N GLU A 282 14.67 0.90 -10.87
CA GLU A 282 15.69 0.28 -11.71
C GLU A 282 17.10 0.62 -11.22
N VAL A 283 18.05 -0.29 -11.47
CA VAL A 283 19.48 -0.06 -11.22
C VAL A 283 19.94 1.16 -12.01
N GLY A 284 20.67 2.04 -11.34
CA GLY A 284 21.17 3.29 -11.92
C GLY A 284 20.29 4.52 -11.67
N MET A 285 19.05 4.37 -11.18
CA MET A 285 18.22 5.51 -10.78
C MET A 285 18.84 6.26 -9.61
N SER A 286 18.84 7.59 -9.70
CA SER A 286 19.13 8.47 -8.57
C SER A 286 17.85 8.66 -7.75
N VAL A 287 17.92 8.43 -6.45
CA VAL A 287 16.75 8.41 -5.58
C VAL A 287 16.95 9.15 -4.26
N ASP A 288 15.87 9.66 -3.72
CA ASP A 288 15.73 10.04 -2.32
C ASP A 288 14.81 9.03 -1.62
N VAL A 289 15.26 8.46 -0.51
CA VAL A 289 14.43 7.65 0.38
C VAL A 289 13.91 8.55 1.49
N ILE A 290 12.61 8.72 1.50
CA ILE A 290 11.89 9.55 2.46
C ILE A 290 11.16 8.65 3.44
N VAL A 291 11.31 8.91 4.73
CA VAL A 291 10.59 8.19 5.77
C VAL A 291 9.62 9.11 6.49
N SER A 292 8.47 8.56 6.87
CA SER A 292 7.41 9.29 7.55
C SER A 292 6.80 8.44 8.65
N PRO A 293 6.32 9.06 9.74
CA PRO A 293 5.68 8.31 10.81
C PRO A 293 4.36 7.70 10.32
N ALA A 294 4.12 6.46 10.69
CA ALA A 294 2.80 5.85 10.55
C ALA A 294 1.78 6.59 11.42
N ASP A 295 0.49 6.48 11.07
CA ASP A 295 -0.57 7.05 11.92
C ASP A 295 -0.44 6.49 13.35
N LYS A 296 -0.66 7.36 14.35
CA LYS A 296 -0.59 7.01 15.78
C LYS A 296 -1.43 5.79 16.17
N LYS A 297 -2.44 5.46 15.37
CA LYS A 297 -3.28 4.29 15.57
C LYS A 297 -2.51 2.97 15.41
N TRP A 298 -1.41 2.96 14.69
CA TRP A 298 -0.51 1.81 14.60
C TRP A 298 0.23 1.56 15.91
N TRP A 299 0.68 2.63 16.58
CA TRP A 299 1.50 2.60 17.78
C TRP A 299 0.70 2.70 19.08
N ALA A 300 -0.62 2.84 19.02
CA ALA A 300 -1.47 2.91 20.19
C ALA A 300 -1.31 1.67 21.07
N GLU A 301 -0.80 1.86 22.29
CA GLU A 301 -0.37 0.77 23.19
C GLU A 301 -1.51 -0.16 23.59
N ASP A 302 -2.72 0.38 23.75
CA ASP A 302 -3.93 -0.37 24.10
C ASP A 302 -4.35 -1.37 23.01
N LYS A 303 -4.06 -1.08 21.74
CA LYS A 303 -4.45 -1.92 20.60
C LYS A 303 -3.30 -2.67 19.92
N ARG A 304 -2.07 -2.27 20.16
CA ARG A 304 -0.82 -2.91 19.73
C ARG A 304 -0.81 -3.36 18.26
N ALA A 305 -1.37 -2.52 17.39
CA ALA A 305 -1.54 -2.82 15.98
C ALA A 305 -0.21 -3.07 15.25
N TYR A 306 0.89 -2.43 15.69
CA TYR A 306 2.21 -2.64 15.12
C TYR A 306 2.70 -4.11 15.21
N ARG A 307 2.20 -4.89 16.17
CA ARG A 307 2.63 -6.28 16.37
C ARG A 307 2.25 -7.21 15.22
N CYS A 308 1.23 -6.88 14.46
CA CYS A 308 0.85 -7.68 13.31
C CYS A 308 1.98 -7.75 12.24
N TRP A 309 2.87 -6.76 12.21
CA TRP A 309 4.01 -6.72 11.30
C TRP A 309 5.17 -7.64 11.66
N VAL A 310 5.24 -8.12 12.93
CA VAL A 310 6.37 -8.92 13.41
C VAL A 310 6.60 -10.19 12.57
N LYS A 311 5.51 -10.87 12.18
CA LYS A 311 5.62 -12.07 11.33
C LYS A 311 6.19 -11.71 9.96
N THR A 312 5.63 -10.71 9.29
CA THR A 312 6.05 -10.27 7.96
C THR A 312 7.51 -9.80 7.94
N LEU A 313 7.95 -9.07 8.98
CA LEU A 313 9.36 -8.68 9.14
C LEU A 313 10.28 -9.90 9.30
N ARG A 314 9.87 -10.93 10.07
CA ARG A 314 10.61 -12.17 10.23
C ARG A 314 10.68 -12.98 8.94
N ASP A 315 9.60 -13.07 8.19
CA ASP A 315 9.55 -13.74 6.90
C ASP A 315 10.47 -13.04 5.89
N ALA A 316 10.63 -11.72 6.02
CA ALA A 316 11.61 -10.90 5.30
C ALA A 316 13.01 -10.89 5.94
N ARG A 317 13.32 -11.84 6.85
CA ARG A 317 14.63 -12.07 7.50
C ARG A 317 15.07 -11.04 8.55
N TYR A 318 14.16 -10.22 9.06
CA TYR A 318 14.47 -9.35 10.20
C TYR A 318 13.83 -9.88 11.48
N HIS A 319 14.65 -10.19 12.49
CA HIS A 319 14.24 -10.81 13.75
C HIS A 319 14.40 -9.90 14.98
N GLY A 320 14.83 -8.65 14.75
CA GLY A 320 15.01 -7.64 15.82
C GLY A 320 13.71 -6.97 16.25
N ALA A 321 13.85 -6.00 17.14
CA ALA A 321 12.76 -5.12 17.56
C ALA A 321 12.27 -4.25 16.39
N GLN A 322 11.00 -3.88 16.39
CA GLN A 322 10.53 -2.84 15.46
C GLN A 322 11.15 -1.50 15.84
N ILE A 323 11.44 -0.68 14.83
CA ILE A 323 12.08 0.61 15.00
C ILE A 323 11.17 1.68 14.42
N ASP A 324 10.77 2.62 15.26
CA ASP A 324 9.87 3.70 14.88
C ASP A 324 10.58 4.82 14.10
N TYR A 325 9.81 5.83 13.71
CA TYR A 325 10.29 7.00 12.97
C TYR A 325 11.40 7.78 13.69
N ASN A 326 11.42 7.78 15.03
CA ASN A 326 12.43 8.46 15.85
C ASN A 326 13.68 7.61 16.06
N GLY A 327 13.67 6.35 15.62
CA GLY A 327 14.77 5.39 15.84
C GLY A 327 14.66 4.65 17.18
N GLU A 328 13.50 4.70 17.84
CA GLU A 328 13.28 3.97 19.08
C GLU A 328 12.94 2.50 18.82
N HIS A 329 13.55 1.61 19.60
CA HIS A 329 13.31 0.17 19.53
C HIS A 329 12.04 -0.17 20.32
N ILE A 330 11.01 -0.64 19.62
CA ILE A 330 9.72 -1.04 20.21
C ILE A 330 9.73 -2.53 20.50
N LYS A 331 9.60 -2.91 21.75
CA LYS A 331 9.65 -4.30 22.25
C LYS A 331 8.29 -4.91 22.52
#